data_79c90f8b7ef98d9d88c455fd6fbbf2c4
#
_entry.id   79c90f8b7ef98d9d88c455fd6fbbf2c4
#
_cell.length_a   1.000
_cell.length_b   1.000
_cell.length_c   1.000
_cell.angle_alpha   90.00
_cell.angle_beta   90.00
_cell.angle_gamma   90.00
#
_symmetry.space_group_name_H-M   'P 1'
#
loop_
_entity.id
_entity.type
_entity.pdbx_description
1 polymer ?
#
loop_
_entity_poly.entity_id
_entity_poly.type
_entity_poly.pdbx_seq_one_letter_code
_entity_poly.pdbx_strand_id
1 'polypeptide(L)'
;MEQKAVLIGATGLIGSHFLDGLKDDDYLQIHAITRRKIDHLEQKGFIGQSVYDFKDLEAVRPVLKTDILISTFGTTIRNAGSQDEFVRVDHDIPLEISKMAKEEGCKTMILVSSVGADSGSKYFYTRMKGLLEEAIKDLE
;
A
#
# COMPACT_ATOMS: atom_id res chain seq x y z
N MET A 1 12.98 7.98 18.83
CA MET A 1 11.56 7.59 18.86
C MET A 1 11.29 6.60 17.75
N GLU A 2 10.70 5.50 18.10
CA GLU A 2 10.26 4.54 17.09
C GLU A 2 9.09 5.11 16.27
N GLN A 3 9.21 5.02 14.97
CA GLN A 3 8.11 5.29 14.06
C GLN A 3 7.46 3.98 13.63
N LYS A 4 6.16 4.02 13.48
CA LYS A 4 5.37 2.89 12.98
C LYS A 4 5.00 3.14 11.53
N ALA A 5 5.21 2.13 10.70
CA ALA A 5 4.82 2.16 9.31
C ALA A 5 3.95 0.94 8.98
N VAL A 6 2.95 1.15 8.16
CA VAL A 6 2.15 0.09 7.56
C VAL A 6 2.48 -0.01 6.09
N LEU A 7 2.74 -1.21 5.60
CA LEU A 7 2.99 -1.51 4.20
C LEU A 7 1.82 -2.29 3.61
N ILE A 8 1.26 -1.80 2.54
CA ILE A 8 0.34 -2.55 1.67
C ILE A 8 1.05 -2.89 0.35
N GLY A 9 0.76 -4.06 -0.20
CA GLY A 9 1.44 -4.57 -1.39
C GLY A 9 2.69 -5.39 -1.11
N ALA A 10 2.82 -5.94 0.09
CA ALA A 10 4.01 -6.65 0.56
C ALA A 10 4.36 -7.90 -0.27
N THR A 11 3.37 -8.53 -0.91
CA THR A 11 3.57 -9.73 -1.74
C THR A 11 3.93 -9.41 -3.18
N GLY A 12 3.85 -8.14 -3.59
CA GLY A 12 4.26 -7.70 -4.91
C GLY A 12 5.77 -7.59 -5.06
N LEU A 13 6.23 -7.31 -6.28
CA LEU A 13 7.66 -7.25 -6.58
C LEU A 13 8.37 -6.18 -5.74
N ILE A 14 7.88 -4.96 -5.75
CA ILE A 14 8.52 -3.85 -5.03
C ILE A 14 8.39 -4.04 -3.53
N GLY A 15 7.20 -4.37 -3.04
CA GLY A 15 6.97 -4.59 -1.61
C GLY A 15 7.82 -5.71 -1.02
N SER A 16 7.96 -6.82 -1.73
CA SER A 16 8.79 -7.94 -1.28
C SER A 16 10.27 -7.56 -1.22
N HIS A 17 10.78 -6.87 -2.24
CA HIS A 17 12.16 -6.37 -2.21
C HIS A 17 12.39 -5.34 -1.10
N PHE A 18 11.42 -4.49 -0.86
CA PHE A 18 11.48 -3.52 0.24
C PHE A 18 11.62 -4.25 1.59
N LEU A 19 10.79 -5.25 1.85
CA LEU A 19 10.84 -6.01 3.09
C LEU A 19 12.14 -6.80 3.24
N ASP A 20 12.62 -7.41 2.15
CA ASP A 20 13.87 -8.18 2.18
C ASP A 20 15.10 -7.29 2.44
N GLY A 21 15.06 -6.05 1.98
CA GLY A 21 16.14 -5.09 2.17
C GLY A 21 16.17 -4.41 3.54
N LEU A 22 15.11 -4.53 4.32
CA LEU A 22 15.05 -3.91 5.64
C LEU A 22 16.01 -4.59 6.60
N LYS A 23 16.73 -3.75 7.35
CA LYS A 23 17.56 -4.18 8.47
C LYS A 23 16.87 -3.81 9.78
N ASP A 24 17.21 -4.52 10.83
CA ASP A 24 16.77 -4.14 12.17
C ASP A 24 17.29 -2.73 12.48
N ASP A 25 16.36 -1.82 12.54
CA ASP A 25 16.59 -0.41 12.81
C ASP A 25 15.63 -0.02 13.93
N ASP A 26 16.18 0.34 15.07
CA ASP A 26 15.41 0.69 16.28
C ASP A 26 14.44 1.86 16.06
N TYR A 27 14.50 2.53 14.92
CA TYR A 27 13.66 3.69 14.62
C TYR A 27 12.42 3.38 13.80
N LEU A 28 12.30 2.18 13.23
CA LEU A 28 11.19 1.84 12.34
C LEU A 28 10.62 0.45 12.66
N GLN A 29 9.34 0.42 13.01
CA GLN A 29 8.56 -0.82 13.11
C GLN A 29 7.62 -0.89 11.92
N ILE A 30 7.61 -2.02 11.20
CA ILE A 30 6.78 -2.21 10.03
C ILE A 30 5.73 -3.29 10.29
N HIS A 31 4.51 -2.99 9.88
CA HIS A 31 3.41 -3.95 9.86
C HIS A 31 2.92 -4.12 8.41
N ALA A 32 3.09 -5.32 7.86
CA ALA A 32 2.64 -5.63 6.51
C ALA A 32 1.19 -6.12 6.53
N ILE A 33 0.38 -5.56 5.64
CA ILE A 33 -0.97 -6.04 5.38
C ILE A 33 -0.94 -6.85 4.09
N THR A 34 -1.31 -8.12 4.17
CA THR A 34 -1.18 -9.07 3.07
C THR A 34 -2.47 -9.83 2.83
N ARG A 35 -2.63 -10.37 1.63
CA ARG A 35 -3.73 -11.30 1.32
C ARG A 35 -3.43 -12.72 1.76
N ARG A 36 -2.16 -13.05 1.90
CA ARG A 36 -1.67 -14.35 2.35
C ARG A 36 -0.45 -14.17 3.24
N LYS A 37 -0.28 -15.09 4.18
CA LYS A 37 0.86 -15.05 5.10
C LYS A 37 2.18 -15.18 4.33
N ILE A 38 3.17 -14.37 4.74
CA ILE A 38 4.55 -14.45 4.27
C ILE A 38 5.36 -15.12 5.37
N ASP A 39 5.75 -16.40 5.15
CA ASP A 39 6.32 -17.22 6.22
C ASP A 39 7.67 -16.74 6.73
N HIS A 40 8.53 -16.24 5.83
CA HIS A 40 9.89 -15.83 6.21
C HIS A 40 9.97 -14.52 6.99
N LEU A 41 8.90 -13.74 7.08
CA LEU A 41 8.89 -12.48 7.85
C LEU A 41 9.05 -12.72 9.36
N GLU A 42 8.69 -13.87 9.86
CA GLU A 42 8.84 -14.22 11.28
C GLU A 42 10.30 -14.19 11.74
N GLN A 43 11.25 -14.32 10.82
CA GLN A 43 12.68 -14.23 11.11
C GLN A 43 13.15 -12.80 11.39
N LYS A 44 12.35 -11.80 11.02
CA LYS A 44 12.63 -10.38 11.28
C LYS A 44 11.66 -9.89 12.35
N GLY A 45 12.09 -9.90 13.60
CA GLY A 45 11.25 -9.60 14.76
C GLY A 45 10.67 -8.18 14.80
N PHE A 46 11.17 -7.25 13.96
CA PHE A 46 10.65 -5.88 13.84
C PHE A 46 9.57 -5.75 12.75
N ILE A 47 9.22 -6.82 12.05
CA ILE A 47 8.17 -6.85 11.03
C ILE A 47 7.01 -7.70 11.52
N GLY A 48 5.85 -7.06 11.72
CA GLY A 48 4.57 -7.75 11.95
C GLY A 48 3.83 -7.95 10.63
N GLN A 49 2.82 -8.82 10.64
CA GLN A 49 1.91 -8.97 9.51
C GLN A 49 0.50 -9.29 9.95
N SER A 50 -0.46 -8.85 9.15
CA SER A 50 -1.88 -9.20 9.28
C SER A 50 -2.43 -9.59 7.92
N VAL A 51 -3.25 -10.64 7.88
CA VAL A 51 -3.81 -11.17 6.64
C VAL A 51 -5.24 -10.71 6.49
N TYR A 52 -5.56 -10.05 5.37
CA TYR A 52 -6.90 -9.59 5.01
C TYR A 52 -7.15 -9.89 3.52
N ASP A 53 -8.40 -10.13 3.17
CA ASP A 53 -8.80 -10.41 1.79
C ASP A 53 -9.06 -9.14 0.95
N PHE A 54 -9.08 -7.97 1.59
CA PHE A 54 -9.41 -6.66 0.99
C PHE A 54 -10.84 -6.54 0.43
N LYS A 55 -11.73 -7.43 0.82
CA LYS A 55 -13.16 -7.32 0.51
C LYS A 55 -13.89 -6.42 1.49
N ASP A 56 -13.54 -6.52 2.77
CA ASP A 56 -14.01 -5.63 3.83
C ASP A 56 -12.85 -4.75 4.29
N LEU A 57 -12.74 -3.57 3.70
CA LEU A 57 -11.64 -2.65 4.01
C LEU A 57 -11.74 -2.07 5.43
N GLU A 58 -12.95 -1.95 5.99
CA GLU A 58 -13.10 -1.49 7.38
C GLU A 58 -12.43 -2.42 8.39
N ALA A 59 -12.32 -3.71 8.08
CA ALA A 59 -11.61 -4.66 8.95
C ALA A 59 -10.13 -4.31 9.12
N VAL A 60 -9.54 -3.59 8.17
CA VAL A 60 -8.13 -3.16 8.19
C VAL A 60 -7.90 -1.96 9.11
N ARG A 61 -8.94 -1.16 9.38
CA ARG A 61 -8.82 0.11 10.12
C ARG A 61 -8.02 0.03 11.42
N PRO A 62 -8.17 -1.00 12.29
CA PRO A 62 -7.42 -1.06 13.55
C PRO A 62 -5.90 -1.04 13.38
N VAL A 63 -5.37 -1.59 12.27
CA VAL A 63 -3.92 -1.63 12.02
C VAL A 63 -3.41 -0.37 11.31
N LEU A 64 -4.30 0.55 10.95
CA LEU A 64 -3.94 1.81 10.27
C LEU A 64 -3.60 2.96 11.23
N LYS A 65 -3.58 2.71 12.53
CA LYS A 65 -3.04 3.66 13.52
C LYS A 65 -1.52 3.66 13.42
N THR A 66 -1.00 4.40 12.50
CA THR A 66 0.42 4.38 12.11
C THR A 66 0.89 5.80 11.80
N ASP A 67 2.20 6.01 11.87
CA ASP A 67 2.80 7.29 11.50
C ASP A 67 2.96 7.41 9.98
N ILE A 68 3.27 6.28 9.33
CA ILE A 68 3.60 6.24 7.91
C ILE A 68 2.79 5.12 7.23
N LEU A 69 2.16 5.43 6.11
CA LEU A 69 1.57 4.43 5.21
C LEU A 69 2.42 4.33 3.95
N ILE A 70 2.88 3.13 3.65
CA ILE A 70 3.67 2.85 2.44
C ILE A 70 2.81 1.96 1.53
N SER A 71 2.49 2.46 0.34
CA SER A 71 1.71 1.73 -0.65
C SER A 71 2.60 1.33 -1.84
N THR A 72 2.85 0.04 -1.95
CA THR A 72 3.42 -0.59 -3.14
C THR A 72 2.35 -1.44 -3.84
N PHE A 73 1.09 -1.23 -3.49
CA PHE A 73 -0.06 -2.00 -3.92
C PHE A 73 -0.37 -1.70 -5.38
N GLY A 74 -0.48 -2.73 -6.20
CA GLY A 74 -0.79 -2.57 -7.60
C GLY A 74 -0.78 -3.91 -8.33
N THR A 75 -1.22 -3.86 -9.57
CA THR A 75 -1.24 -5.02 -10.46
C THR A 75 -1.06 -4.55 -11.91
N THR A 76 -1.17 -5.47 -12.86
CA THR A 76 -1.29 -5.15 -14.29
C THR A 76 -2.69 -5.52 -14.78
N ILE A 77 -3.13 -4.96 -15.90
CA ILE A 77 -4.43 -5.30 -16.50
C ILE A 77 -4.48 -6.82 -16.78
N ARG A 78 -3.39 -7.37 -17.26
CA ARG A 78 -3.28 -8.80 -17.53
C ARG A 78 -3.49 -9.65 -16.27
N ASN A 79 -2.81 -9.30 -15.19
CA ASN A 79 -2.90 -10.04 -13.92
C ASN A 79 -4.24 -9.82 -13.22
N ALA A 80 -4.81 -8.62 -13.35
CA ALA A 80 -6.13 -8.31 -12.79
C ALA A 80 -7.27 -9.04 -13.53
N GLY A 81 -7.11 -9.29 -14.82
CA GLY A 81 -8.10 -9.97 -15.67
C GLY A 81 -9.10 -9.05 -16.35
N SER A 82 -9.26 -7.80 -15.89
CA SER A 82 -10.12 -6.80 -16.50
C SER A 82 -9.70 -5.39 -16.09
N GLN A 83 -10.19 -4.37 -16.81
CA GLN A 83 -9.99 -2.98 -16.42
C GLN A 83 -10.68 -2.65 -15.11
N ASP A 84 -11.88 -3.15 -14.86
CA ASP A 84 -12.61 -2.91 -13.62
C ASP A 84 -11.84 -3.46 -12.41
N GLU A 85 -11.31 -4.66 -12.49
CA GLU A 85 -10.51 -5.25 -11.42
C GLU A 85 -9.18 -4.51 -11.26
N PHE A 86 -8.57 -4.05 -12.34
CA PHE A 86 -7.39 -3.20 -12.28
C PHE A 86 -7.66 -1.90 -11.50
N VAL A 87 -8.77 -1.22 -11.81
CA VAL A 87 -9.16 0.00 -11.09
C VAL A 87 -9.37 -0.29 -9.60
N ARG A 88 -10.04 -1.38 -9.28
CA ARG A 88 -10.25 -1.77 -7.87
C ARG A 88 -8.93 -1.93 -7.12
N VAL A 89 -7.99 -2.66 -7.69
CA VAL A 89 -6.71 -2.99 -7.03
C VAL A 89 -5.73 -1.81 -7.06
N ASP A 90 -5.61 -1.13 -8.21
CA ASP A 90 -4.59 -0.10 -8.40
C ASP A 90 -5.01 1.29 -7.91
N HIS A 91 -6.30 1.55 -7.85
CA HIS A 91 -6.84 2.87 -7.48
C HIS A 91 -7.71 2.83 -6.24
N ASP A 92 -8.80 2.05 -6.25
CA ASP A 92 -9.84 2.17 -5.22
C ASP A 92 -9.37 1.67 -3.85
N ILE A 93 -8.73 0.50 -3.78
CA ILE A 93 -8.25 -0.06 -2.53
C ILE A 93 -7.16 0.83 -1.89
N PRO A 94 -6.10 1.22 -2.61
CA PRO A 94 -5.09 2.12 -2.04
C PRO A 94 -5.67 3.46 -1.58
N LEU A 95 -6.63 4.02 -2.32
CA LEU A 95 -7.26 5.28 -1.94
C LEU A 95 -8.08 5.14 -0.66
N GLU A 96 -8.93 4.12 -0.54
CA GLU A 96 -9.75 3.91 0.66
C GLU A 96 -8.87 3.63 1.89
N ILE A 97 -7.82 2.84 1.76
CA ILE A 97 -6.87 2.59 2.85
C ILE A 97 -6.18 3.90 3.25
N SER A 98 -5.79 4.73 2.29
CA SER A 98 -5.16 6.03 2.57
C SER A 98 -6.11 6.98 3.31
N LYS A 99 -7.38 7.02 2.92
CA LYS A 99 -8.40 7.81 3.63
C LYS A 99 -8.54 7.35 5.08
N MET A 100 -8.69 6.05 5.30
CA MET A 100 -8.81 5.49 6.65
C MET A 100 -7.56 5.76 7.49
N ALA A 101 -6.37 5.60 6.91
CA ALA A 101 -5.11 5.89 7.60
C ALA A 101 -5.04 7.36 8.03
N LYS A 102 -5.44 8.29 7.18
CA LYS A 102 -5.51 9.70 7.53
C LYS A 102 -6.47 9.94 8.69
N GLU A 103 -7.66 9.36 8.64
CA GLU A 103 -8.66 9.47 9.73
C GLU A 103 -8.11 8.91 11.05
N GLU A 104 -7.26 7.89 11.00
CA GLU A 104 -6.61 7.31 12.18
C GLU A 104 -5.33 8.04 12.62
N GLY A 105 -5.00 9.15 11.98
CA GLY A 105 -3.90 10.02 12.39
C GLY A 105 -2.57 9.83 11.66
N CYS A 106 -2.55 9.07 10.58
CA CYS A 106 -1.36 8.91 9.74
C CYS A 106 -0.91 10.25 9.16
N LYS A 107 0.37 10.58 9.29
CA LYS A 107 0.91 11.89 8.90
C LYS A 107 1.69 11.86 7.59
N THR A 108 2.19 10.70 7.20
CA THR A 108 3.04 10.55 6.02
C THR A 108 2.56 9.39 5.17
N MET A 109 2.35 9.65 3.89
CA MET A 109 1.99 8.61 2.93
C MET A 109 3.05 8.56 1.83
N ILE A 110 3.53 7.36 1.55
CA ILE A 110 4.49 7.07 0.49
C ILE A 110 3.80 6.17 -0.52
N LEU A 111 3.63 6.67 -1.73
CA LEU A 111 3.00 5.94 -2.81
C LEU A 111 4.03 5.60 -3.87
N VAL A 112 4.18 4.32 -4.17
CA VAL A 112 4.91 3.88 -5.36
C VAL A 112 3.96 3.93 -6.55
N SER A 113 4.30 4.77 -7.51
CA SER A 113 3.53 5.00 -8.72
C SER A 113 4.29 4.51 -9.96
N SER A 114 4.16 5.18 -11.07
CA SER A 114 4.88 4.82 -12.28
C SER A 114 5.43 6.06 -13.00
N VAL A 115 6.48 5.86 -13.78
CA VAL A 115 6.96 6.87 -14.72
C VAL A 115 5.83 7.18 -15.72
N GLY A 116 5.60 8.45 -15.99
CA GLY A 116 4.56 8.89 -16.89
C GLY A 116 3.15 8.94 -16.30
N ALA A 117 3.00 8.72 -14.98
CA ALA A 117 1.72 8.86 -14.30
C ALA A 117 1.16 10.28 -14.51
N ASP A 118 -0.03 10.37 -15.10
CA ASP A 118 -0.67 11.63 -15.47
C ASP A 118 -2.17 11.39 -15.63
N SER A 119 -2.98 12.11 -14.87
CA SER A 119 -4.45 12.00 -14.94
C SER A 119 -5.02 12.35 -16.32
N GLY A 120 -4.30 13.14 -17.11
CA GLY A 120 -4.63 13.47 -18.48
C GLY A 120 -4.06 12.54 -19.55
N SER A 121 -3.38 11.47 -19.15
CA SER A 121 -2.78 10.52 -20.08
C SER A 121 -3.82 9.82 -20.95
N LYS A 122 -3.54 9.65 -22.24
CA LYS A 122 -4.36 8.85 -23.14
C LYS A 122 -4.26 7.35 -22.85
N TYR A 123 -3.20 6.92 -22.18
CA TYR A 123 -3.01 5.52 -21.80
C TYR A 123 -3.71 5.24 -20.48
N PHE A 124 -4.51 4.18 -20.45
CA PHE A 124 -5.30 3.81 -19.28
C PHE A 124 -4.46 3.62 -18.02
N TYR A 125 -3.35 2.87 -18.11
CA TYR A 125 -2.48 2.57 -16.96
C TYR A 125 -1.92 3.84 -16.32
N THR A 126 -1.28 4.70 -17.10
CA THR A 126 -0.68 5.94 -16.59
C THR A 126 -1.72 6.95 -16.15
N ARG A 127 -2.90 6.97 -16.79
CA ARG A 127 -4.02 7.81 -16.36
C ARG A 127 -4.53 7.38 -14.98
N MET A 128 -4.71 6.09 -14.74
CA MET A 128 -5.16 5.60 -13.44
C MET A 128 -4.13 5.87 -12.33
N LYS A 129 -2.85 5.73 -12.62
CA LYS A 129 -1.78 6.09 -11.68
C LYS A 129 -1.81 7.58 -11.34
N GLY A 130 -1.98 8.43 -12.33
CA GLY A 130 -2.10 9.87 -12.11
C GLY A 130 -3.33 10.27 -11.30
N LEU A 131 -4.47 9.62 -11.56
CA LEU A 131 -5.70 9.85 -10.78
C LEU A 131 -5.52 9.47 -9.31
N LEU A 132 -4.84 8.37 -9.03
CA LEU A 132 -4.53 7.98 -7.64
C LEU A 132 -3.61 8.99 -6.96
N GLU A 133 -2.56 9.45 -7.64
CA GLU A 133 -1.66 10.47 -7.09
C GLU A 133 -2.42 11.73 -6.71
N GLU A 134 -3.29 12.22 -7.60
CA GLU A 134 -4.09 13.42 -7.33
C GLU A 134 -5.06 13.20 -6.16
N ALA A 135 -5.75 12.06 -6.13
CA ALA A 135 -6.70 11.74 -5.06
C ALA A 135 -6.01 11.67 -3.69
N ILE A 136 -4.80 11.13 -3.62
CA ILE A 136 -4.03 11.07 -2.38
C ILE A 136 -3.54 12.46 -1.96
N LYS A 137 -3.08 13.28 -2.90
CA LYS A 137 -2.74 14.68 -2.61
C LYS A 137 -3.91 15.47 -2.04
N ASP A 138 -5.11 15.23 -2.54
CA ASP A 138 -6.32 15.90 -2.07
C ASP A 138 -6.70 15.51 -0.61
N LEU A 139 -6.06 14.49 -0.05
CA LEU A 139 -6.25 14.12 1.36
C LEU A 139 -5.45 15.00 2.33
N GLU A 140 -4.55 15.83 1.88
CA GLU A 140 -3.74 16.72 2.72
C GLU A 140 -4.57 17.74 3.49
#